data_27a9cfb036d8ea26d58bc2d61f7acd3b
#
_entry.id   27a9cfb036d8ea26d58bc2d61f7acd3b
#
_cell.length_a   1.000
_cell.length_b   1.000
_cell.length_c   1.000
_cell.angle_alpha   90.00
_cell.angle_beta   90.00
_cell.angle_gamma   90.00
#
_symmetry.space_group_name_H-M   'P 1'
#
loop_
_entity.id
_entity.type
_entity.pdbx_description
1 polymer ?
#
loop_
_entity_poly.entity_id
_entity_poly.type
_entity_poly.pdbx_seq_one_letter_code
_entity_poly.pdbx_strand_id
1 'polypeptide(L)'
;MYKVLIALSCALFFAGPLAAQNLTVSTVTRQPFSMMKDGNDIGFSIELFTAIAQSLDSEFSIVRHDSFSEMLGAVTSGSADAAIANISITSAREKAMDFSHPIFSSGLRTMIPLKPNSNFSLISTIMSWELFFAIIGAFGVLLAGGMLMWRLERNEQEYFDKPATQAMFPAFWWALNLVVNGGFEERVPRTPFGRVFGVLLVISSLFVVSIFVARITAAMTISAIESSISSVNDLYGKRVGTVAGSTAETFLQNRDLKGYAMNDLSDVLRAFEDGDLDAVVFDAPILAYYVLTEGAQFGQLAGPAFQHESYGIALPSGSELVEPINLALLELREDGTYAQLYRKWFGENP
;
A
#
# COMPACT_ATOMS: atom_id res chain seq x y z
N MET A 1 22.55 -2.63 81.23
CA MET A 1 21.87 -1.79 80.28
C MET A 1 22.75 -1.33 79.05
N TYR A 2 24.09 -1.29 79.16
CA TYR A 2 24.97 -0.84 78.06
C TYR A 2 25.17 -1.84 76.89
N LYS A 3 24.96 -3.14 77.13
CA LYS A 3 25.16 -4.17 76.09
C LYS A 3 23.97 -4.32 75.09
N VAL A 4 22.81 -3.80 75.43
CA VAL A 4 21.59 -3.84 74.52
C VAL A 4 21.57 -2.66 73.61
N LEU A 5 22.15 -1.51 73.92
CA LEU A 5 22.20 -0.33 73.05
C LEU A 5 23.20 -0.46 71.91
N ILE A 6 24.25 -1.27 72.00
CA ILE A 6 25.25 -1.50 70.97
C ILE A 6 24.68 -2.45 69.85
N ALA A 7 23.82 -3.41 70.28
CA ALA A 7 23.19 -4.33 69.31
C ALA A 7 22.11 -3.64 68.42
N LEU A 8 21.47 -2.58 68.92
CA LEU A 8 20.46 -1.84 68.16
C LEU A 8 21.07 -0.81 67.15
N SER A 9 22.32 -0.36 67.39
CA SER A 9 23.04 0.58 66.54
C SER A 9 23.69 -0.09 65.32
N CYS A 10 23.95 -1.41 65.31
CA CYS A 10 24.51 -2.14 64.18
C CYS A 10 23.46 -2.61 63.17
N ALA A 11 22.16 -2.60 63.52
CA ALA A 11 21.10 -3.03 62.59
C ALA A 11 20.64 -1.92 61.56
N LEU A 12 21.10 -0.68 61.79
CA LEU A 12 20.70 0.47 60.95
C LEU A 12 21.67 0.80 59.82
N PHE A 13 22.74 0.04 59.62
CA PHE A 13 23.79 0.35 58.63
C PHE A 13 23.82 -0.60 57.41
N PHE A 14 22.83 -1.46 57.24
CA PHE A 14 22.73 -2.33 56.03
C PHE A 14 21.56 -1.98 55.11
N ALA A 15 21.05 -0.75 55.12
CA ALA A 15 20.35 -0.22 53.97
C ALA A 15 21.45 0.25 52.98
N GLY A 16 22.08 -0.68 52.28
CA GLY A 16 22.87 -0.33 51.10
C GLY A 16 21.97 0.47 50.12
N PRO A 17 22.53 1.44 49.41
CA PRO A 17 21.75 2.11 48.35
C PRO A 17 21.17 1.01 47.46
N LEU A 18 19.86 0.99 47.27
CA LEU A 18 19.23 0.24 46.19
C LEU A 18 19.90 0.77 44.93
N ALA A 19 20.86 0.02 44.41
CA ALA A 19 21.50 0.39 43.15
C ALA A 19 20.35 0.45 42.09
N ALA A 20 20.15 1.61 41.51
CA ALA A 20 19.24 1.76 40.40
C ALA A 20 19.58 0.65 39.38
N GLN A 21 18.62 -0.20 39.11
CA GLN A 21 18.84 -1.35 38.23
C GLN A 21 19.00 -0.79 36.79
N ASN A 22 20.18 -0.92 36.22
CA ASN A 22 20.42 -0.47 34.85
C ASN A 22 19.94 -1.56 33.92
N LEU A 23 18.77 -1.36 33.30
CA LEU A 23 18.13 -2.32 32.42
C LEU A 23 18.76 -2.27 31.02
N THR A 24 19.01 -3.41 30.44
CA THR A 24 19.40 -3.53 29.00
C THR A 24 18.17 -3.74 28.17
N VAL A 25 17.87 -2.79 27.29
CA VAL A 25 16.66 -2.80 26.46
C VAL A 25 17.02 -2.96 24.98
N SER A 26 16.62 -4.07 24.40
CA SER A 26 16.80 -4.37 22.99
C SER A 26 15.79 -3.66 22.12
N THR A 27 16.21 -3.18 20.96
CA THR A 27 15.32 -2.59 19.95
C THR A 27 15.83 -2.85 18.52
N VAL A 28 15.00 -2.54 17.55
CA VAL A 28 15.30 -2.57 16.10
C VAL A 28 14.70 -1.33 15.46
N THR A 29 15.23 -0.90 14.33
CA THR A 29 14.66 0.25 13.62
C THR A 29 13.30 -0.11 13.03
N ARG A 30 12.23 0.54 13.54
CA ARG A 30 10.81 0.39 13.11
C ARG A 30 10.08 1.71 13.32
N GLN A 31 10.14 2.59 12.34
CA GLN A 31 9.46 3.88 12.39
C GLN A 31 7.94 3.69 12.37
N PRO A 32 7.17 4.42 13.17
CA PRO A 32 7.53 5.46 14.14
C PRO A 32 7.77 4.95 15.58
N PHE A 33 7.84 3.63 15.82
CA PHE A 33 7.95 3.05 17.19
C PHE A 33 9.35 3.17 17.77
N SER A 34 10.37 2.91 16.97
CA SER A 34 11.78 3.01 17.33
C SER A 34 12.61 3.43 16.12
N MET A 35 13.34 4.52 16.24
CA MET A 35 14.25 5.02 15.22
C MET A 35 15.38 5.84 15.85
N MET A 36 16.42 6.09 15.08
CA MET A 36 17.50 6.98 15.47
C MET A 36 17.34 8.32 14.73
N LYS A 37 17.41 9.42 15.47
CA LYS A 37 17.42 10.78 14.92
C LYS A 37 18.46 11.64 15.64
N ASP A 38 19.35 12.26 14.90
CA ASP A 38 20.43 13.10 15.42
C ASP A 38 21.26 12.42 16.52
N GLY A 39 21.48 11.10 16.37
CA GLY A 39 22.26 10.28 17.32
C GLY A 39 21.49 9.85 18.57
N ASN A 40 20.19 10.18 18.68
CA ASN A 40 19.35 9.79 19.81
C ASN A 40 18.31 8.75 19.37
N ASP A 41 18.05 7.79 20.25
CA ASP A 41 16.94 6.85 20.11
C ASP A 41 15.64 7.56 20.45
N ILE A 42 14.70 7.57 19.49
CA ILE A 42 13.38 8.16 19.61
C ILE A 42 12.31 7.23 19.04
N GLY A 43 11.06 7.54 19.30
CA GLY A 43 9.91 6.79 18.79
C GLY A 43 8.90 6.51 19.89
N PHE A 44 7.70 6.12 19.48
CA PHE A 44 6.62 5.88 20.44
C PHE A 44 7.00 4.87 21.52
N SER A 45 7.55 3.70 21.15
CA SER A 45 7.92 2.66 22.10
C SER A 45 9.10 3.07 22.97
N ILE A 46 10.07 3.83 22.43
CA ILE A 46 11.21 4.35 23.15
C ILE A 46 10.76 5.35 24.24
N GLU A 47 9.94 6.33 23.83
CA GLU A 47 9.46 7.37 24.75
C GLU A 47 8.50 6.80 25.82
N LEU A 48 7.67 5.82 25.45
CA LEU A 48 6.80 5.12 26.40
C LEU A 48 7.63 4.35 27.42
N PHE A 49 8.66 3.61 26.97
CA PHE A 49 9.54 2.90 27.90
C PHE A 49 10.35 3.84 28.79
N THR A 50 10.74 4.99 28.27
CA THR A 50 11.38 6.05 29.06
C THR A 50 10.48 6.51 30.20
N ALA A 51 9.19 6.74 29.92
CA ALA A 51 8.22 7.11 30.94
C ALA A 51 8.00 5.98 31.97
N ILE A 52 7.95 4.72 31.50
CA ILE A 52 7.88 3.53 32.41
C ILE A 52 9.09 3.46 33.32
N ALA A 53 10.31 3.57 32.75
CA ALA A 53 11.54 3.50 33.53
C ALA A 53 11.63 4.62 34.59
N GLN A 54 11.15 5.82 34.24
CA GLN A 54 11.04 6.94 35.21
C GLN A 54 10.06 6.62 36.35
N SER A 55 8.90 6.00 36.05
CA SER A 55 7.94 5.57 37.07
C SER A 55 8.53 4.48 38.00
N LEU A 56 9.43 3.66 37.48
CA LEU A 56 10.11 2.58 38.23
C LEU A 56 11.41 3.02 38.93
N ASP A 57 11.77 4.30 38.85
CA ASP A 57 13.05 4.85 39.33
C ASP A 57 14.27 4.01 38.87
N SER A 58 14.21 3.57 37.58
CA SER A 58 15.20 2.70 36.95
C SER A 58 15.90 3.41 35.80
N GLU A 59 17.20 3.17 35.64
CA GLU A 59 17.95 3.58 34.47
C GLU A 59 17.94 2.45 33.42
N PHE A 60 18.10 2.79 32.15
CA PHE A 60 18.22 1.79 31.09
C PHE A 60 19.17 2.24 29.97
N SER A 61 19.70 1.25 29.26
CA SER A 61 20.53 1.42 28.10
C SER A 61 19.89 0.70 26.89
N ILE A 62 19.91 1.34 25.73
CA ILE A 62 19.35 0.77 24.50
C ILE A 62 20.44 0.04 23.71
N VAL A 63 20.14 -1.20 23.33
CA VAL A 63 20.94 -2.00 22.38
C VAL A 63 20.14 -2.20 21.12
N ARG A 64 20.60 -1.59 20.02
CA ARG A 64 19.95 -1.68 18.72
C ARG A 64 20.51 -2.85 17.93
N HIS A 65 19.62 -3.70 17.39
CA HIS A 65 19.96 -4.86 16.58
C HIS A 65 19.64 -4.59 15.08
N ASP A 66 20.32 -5.32 14.21
CA ASP A 66 20.12 -5.21 12.76
C ASP A 66 18.85 -5.95 12.29
N SER A 67 18.44 -6.99 13.03
CA SER A 67 17.25 -7.77 12.70
C SER A 67 16.28 -7.92 13.85
N PHE A 68 14.99 -8.13 13.51
CA PHE A 68 13.94 -8.40 14.47
C PHE A 68 14.18 -9.71 15.25
N SER A 69 14.73 -10.71 14.59
CA SER A 69 15.06 -12.00 15.21
C SER A 69 16.18 -11.88 16.24
N GLU A 70 17.21 -11.08 15.97
CA GLU A 70 18.29 -10.81 16.93
C GLU A 70 17.79 -10.08 18.18
N MET A 71 16.92 -9.06 17.97
CA MET A 71 16.30 -8.33 19.08
C MET A 71 15.52 -9.27 20.01
N LEU A 72 14.66 -10.15 19.45
CA LEU A 72 13.92 -11.13 20.25
C LEU A 72 14.83 -12.21 20.84
N GLY A 73 15.88 -12.60 20.09
CA GLY A 73 16.91 -13.52 20.57
C GLY A 73 17.64 -13.04 21.81
N ALA A 74 17.89 -11.73 21.91
CA ALA A 74 18.50 -11.12 23.10
C ALA A 74 17.63 -11.26 24.34
N VAL A 75 16.30 -11.14 24.21
CA VAL A 75 15.36 -11.37 25.31
C VAL A 75 15.30 -12.84 25.70
N THR A 76 15.16 -13.74 24.74
CA THR A 76 15.03 -15.18 25.03
C THR A 76 16.32 -15.78 25.61
N SER A 77 17.49 -15.21 25.29
CA SER A 77 18.77 -15.63 25.89
C SER A 77 19.07 -14.97 27.25
N GLY A 78 18.25 -14.00 27.67
CA GLY A 78 18.48 -13.24 28.88
C GLY A 78 19.63 -12.23 28.78
N SER A 79 20.10 -11.90 27.55
CA SER A 79 21.11 -10.86 27.34
C SER A 79 20.50 -9.45 27.30
N ALA A 80 19.18 -9.34 27.22
CA ALA A 80 18.40 -8.13 27.41
C ALA A 80 17.27 -8.37 28.40
N ASP A 81 17.01 -7.37 29.27
CA ASP A 81 15.93 -7.38 30.24
C ASP A 81 14.58 -7.10 29.65
N ALA A 82 14.54 -6.40 28.50
CA ALA A 82 13.32 -6.13 27.75
C ALA A 82 13.63 -5.91 26.27
N ALA A 83 12.61 -6.04 25.42
CA ALA A 83 12.66 -5.55 24.04
C ALA A 83 11.45 -4.67 23.73
N ILE A 84 11.71 -3.57 23.03
CA ILE A 84 10.71 -2.56 22.67
C ILE A 84 10.78 -2.21 21.19
N ALA A 85 9.66 -2.34 20.51
CA ALA A 85 9.42 -1.92 19.13
C ALA A 85 7.91 -2.06 18.84
N ASN A 86 7.54 -2.50 17.64
CA ASN A 86 6.21 -2.98 17.25
C ASN A 86 6.11 -4.51 17.42
N ILE A 87 6.27 -5.01 18.65
CA ILE A 87 6.34 -6.46 18.87
C ILE A 87 4.94 -7.01 19.11
N SER A 88 4.38 -7.70 18.11
CA SER A 88 3.05 -8.34 18.24
C SER A 88 3.08 -9.46 19.27
N ILE A 89 2.13 -9.41 20.20
CA ILE A 89 1.86 -10.48 21.18
C ILE A 89 1.23 -11.64 20.41
N THR A 90 1.88 -12.79 20.40
CA THR A 90 1.37 -14.00 19.75
C THR A 90 1.54 -15.21 20.65
N SER A 91 0.68 -16.21 20.49
CA SER A 91 0.79 -17.45 21.30
C SER A 91 2.11 -18.19 21.10
N ALA A 92 2.76 -18.03 19.95
CA ALA A 92 4.05 -18.63 19.69
C ALA A 92 5.17 -17.92 20.47
N ARG A 93 5.13 -16.59 20.51
CA ARG A 93 6.10 -15.76 21.24
C ARG A 93 5.89 -15.84 22.75
N GLU A 94 4.63 -15.85 23.21
CA GLU A 94 4.26 -15.97 24.63
C GLU A 94 4.76 -17.30 25.26
N LYS A 95 4.98 -18.34 24.48
CA LYS A 95 5.59 -19.58 24.96
C LYS A 95 7.10 -19.49 25.19
N ALA A 96 7.75 -18.50 24.60
CA ALA A 96 9.20 -18.34 24.63
C ALA A 96 9.67 -17.16 25.49
N MET A 97 8.78 -16.19 25.73
CA MET A 97 9.03 -14.95 26.47
C MET A 97 7.72 -14.41 27.03
N ASP A 98 7.78 -13.59 28.04
CA ASP A 98 6.61 -12.93 28.63
C ASP A 98 6.36 -11.57 27.93
N PHE A 99 5.14 -11.05 28.06
CA PHE A 99 4.76 -9.75 27.53
C PHE A 99 4.11 -8.87 28.58
N SER A 100 4.29 -7.56 28.42
CA SER A 100 3.50 -6.57 29.14
C SER A 100 2.04 -6.57 28.69
N HIS A 101 1.20 -5.82 29.39
CA HIS A 101 -0.08 -5.38 28.82
C HIS A 101 0.12 -4.73 27.45
N PRO A 102 -0.88 -4.80 26.54
CA PRO A 102 -0.78 -4.18 25.22
C PRO A 102 -0.43 -2.70 25.29
N ILE A 103 0.60 -2.29 24.58
CA ILE A 103 1.02 -0.87 24.47
C ILE A 103 0.43 -0.17 23.25
N PHE A 104 -0.02 -0.94 22.24
CA PHE A 104 -0.58 -0.41 21.01
C PHE A 104 -1.50 -1.44 20.35
N SER A 105 -2.61 -0.97 19.76
CA SER A 105 -3.50 -1.83 18.97
C SER A 105 -3.24 -1.58 17.50
N SER A 106 -2.99 -2.63 16.74
CA SER A 106 -2.60 -2.59 15.34
C SER A 106 -3.31 -3.67 14.52
N GLY A 107 -2.83 -3.89 13.34
CA GLY A 107 -3.18 -4.97 12.42
C GLY A 107 -2.27 -4.92 11.21
N LEU A 108 -2.44 -5.87 10.30
CA LEU A 108 -1.74 -5.88 9.03
C LEU A 108 -2.47 -5.01 8.01
N ARG A 109 -1.72 -4.44 7.08
CA ARG A 109 -2.25 -3.69 5.95
C ARG A 109 -1.46 -3.97 4.68
N THR A 110 -2.09 -3.74 3.55
CA THR A 110 -1.43 -3.85 2.25
C THR A 110 -1.02 -2.46 1.76
N MET A 111 0.20 -2.34 1.25
CA MET A 111 0.68 -1.20 0.48
C MET A 111 0.87 -1.64 -0.97
N ILE A 112 0.47 -0.78 -1.91
CA ILE A 112 0.56 -1.00 -3.35
C ILE A 112 1.26 0.18 -4.01
N PRO A 113 1.88 0.00 -5.18
CA PRO A 113 2.47 1.10 -5.92
C PRO A 113 1.45 2.19 -6.24
N LEU A 114 1.89 3.44 -6.21
CA LEU A 114 1.11 4.52 -6.78
C LEU A 114 0.91 4.24 -8.26
N LYS A 115 -0.33 4.29 -8.72
CA LYS A 115 -0.59 4.22 -10.16
C LYS A 115 0.08 5.41 -10.81
N PRO A 116 0.92 5.22 -11.85
CA PRO A 116 1.38 6.35 -12.63
C PRO A 116 0.14 7.11 -13.12
N ASN A 117 0.20 8.44 -13.00
CA ASN A 117 -0.89 9.33 -13.40
C ASN A 117 -1.48 8.85 -14.72
N SER A 118 -2.80 8.60 -14.75
CA SER A 118 -3.55 8.00 -15.86
C SER A 118 -3.38 8.72 -17.23
N ASN A 119 -2.84 9.93 -17.21
CA ASN A 119 -2.57 10.71 -18.42
C ASN A 119 -1.52 10.07 -19.35
N PHE A 120 -0.52 9.37 -18.80
CA PHE A 120 0.48 8.67 -19.62
C PHE A 120 -0.07 7.36 -20.20
N SER A 121 -0.97 6.69 -19.48
CA SER A 121 -1.66 5.49 -19.93
C SER A 121 -2.62 5.78 -21.08
N LEU A 122 -3.31 6.92 -21.11
CA LEU A 122 -4.17 7.32 -22.20
C LEU A 122 -3.39 7.59 -23.50
N ILE A 123 -2.25 8.26 -23.41
CA ILE A 123 -1.40 8.55 -24.56
C ILE A 123 -0.79 7.25 -25.13
N SER A 124 -0.31 6.34 -24.29
CA SER A 124 0.22 5.05 -24.75
C SER A 124 -0.85 4.15 -25.36
N THR A 125 -2.08 4.19 -24.84
CA THR A 125 -3.22 3.46 -25.44
C THR A 125 -3.61 4.05 -26.79
N ILE A 126 -3.59 5.37 -26.95
CA ILE A 126 -3.88 6.05 -28.22
C ILE A 126 -2.77 5.79 -29.27
N MET A 127 -1.53 5.59 -28.82
CA MET A 127 -0.39 5.27 -29.70
C MET A 127 -0.16 3.76 -29.91
N SER A 128 -1.13 2.91 -29.57
CA SER A 128 -1.02 1.47 -29.83
C SER A 128 -1.11 1.16 -31.33
N TRP A 129 -0.31 0.21 -31.81
CA TRP A 129 -0.34 -0.27 -33.18
C TRP A 129 -1.74 -0.79 -33.60
N GLU A 130 -2.46 -1.35 -32.65
CA GLU A 130 -3.82 -1.85 -32.85
C GLU A 130 -4.80 -0.73 -33.18
N LEU A 131 -4.74 0.38 -32.45
CA LEU A 131 -5.57 1.56 -32.73
C LEU A 131 -5.17 2.24 -34.05
N PHE A 132 -3.87 2.30 -34.32
CA PHE A 132 -3.38 2.86 -35.60
C PHE A 132 -3.91 2.08 -36.80
N PHE A 133 -3.83 0.75 -36.80
CA PHE A 133 -4.40 -0.07 -37.87
C PHE A 133 -5.93 -0.01 -37.91
N ALA A 134 -6.60 0.12 -36.77
CA ALA A 134 -8.05 0.32 -36.74
C ALA A 134 -8.47 1.64 -37.42
N ILE A 135 -7.73 2.73 -37.19
CA ILE A 135 -7.95 4.03 -37.82
C ILE A 135 -7.72 3.93 -39.33
N ILE A 136 -6.61 3.35 -39.77
CA ILE A 136 -6.33 3.15 -41.19
C ILE A 136 -7.43 2.30 -41.86
N GLY A 137 -7.87 1.24 -41.21
CA GLY A 137 -8.96 0.39 -41.65
C GLY A 137 -10.27 1.18 -41.79
N ALA A 138 -10.61 2.01 -40.81
CA ALA A 138 -11.79 2.88 -40.87
C ALA A 138 -11.73 3.87 -42.03
N PHE A 139 -10.58 4.52 -42.27
CA PHE A 139 -10.37 5.39 -43.42
C PHE A 139 -10.52 4.62 -44.73
N GLY A 140 -9.98 3.41 -44.81
CA GLY A 140 -10.14 2.53 -45.98
C GLY A 140 -11.60 2.18 -46.29
N VAL A 141 -12.36 1.84 -45.24
CA VAL A 141 -13.81 1.54 -45.38
C VAL A 141 -14.61 2.78 -45.79
N LEU A 142 -14.33 3.94 -45.23
CA LEU A 142 -14.97 5.20 -45.60
C LEU A 142 -14.67 5.56 -47.07
N LEU A 143 -13.41 5.42 -47.49
CA LEU A 143 -13.03 5.65 -48.88
C LEU A 143 -13.73 4.68 -49.84
N ALA A 144 -13.77 3.39 -49.51
CA ALA A 144 -14.44 2.37 -50.32
C ALA A 144 -15.95 2.63 -50.41
N GLY A 145 -16.62 2.94 -49.27
CA GLY A 145 -18.04 3.29 -49.24
C GLY A 145 -18.35 4.57 -50.04
N GLY A 146 -17.52 5.60 -49.86
CA GLY A 146 -17.64 6.84 -50.65
C GLY A 146 -17.44 6.63 -52.15
N MET A 147 -16.45 5.85 -52.56
CA MET A 147 -16.19 5.52 -53.96
C MET A 147 -17.29 4.65 -54.56
N LEU A 148 -17.89 3.76 -53.79
CA LEU A 148 -19.07 3.01 -54.23
C LEU A 148 -20.27 3.95 -54.46
N MET A 149 -20.52 4.90 -53.56
CA MET A 149 -21.54 5.91 -53.73
C MET A 149 -21.26 6.79 -54.95
N TRP A 150 -20.01 7.23 -55.15
CA TRP A 150 -19.60 7.94 -56.36
C TRP A 150 -19.97 7.16 -57.63
N ARG A 151 -19.71 5.86 -57.66
CA ARG A 151 -20.04 5.03 -58.85
C ARG A 151 -21.54 4.93 -59.08
N LEU A 152 -22.37 4.93 -58.06
CA LEU A 152 -23.82 4.86 -58.17
C LEU A 152 -24.46 6.18 -58.57
N GLU A 153 -23.89 7.30 -58.10
CA GLU A 153 -24.50 8.64 -58.22
C GLU A 153 -23.82 9.55 -59.26
N ARG A 154 -22.67 9.16 -59.83
CA ARG A 154 -21.85 10.04 -60.68
C ARG A 154 -22.58 10.58 -61.93
N ASN A 155 -23.63 9.89 -62.46
CA ASN A 155 -24.40 10.31 -63.58
C ASN A 155 -25.63 11.15 -63.24
N GLU A 156 -26.00 11.20 -61.92
CA GLU A 156 -27.24 11.83 -61.49
C GLU A 156 -26.98 13.07 -60.58
N GLN A 157 -25.74 13.19 -60.05
CA GLN A 157 -25.37 14.31 -59.22
C GLN A 157 -24.10 15.00 -59.68
N GLU A 158 -24.17 16.29 -59.86
CA GLU A 158 -23.06 17.15 -60.30
C GLU A 158 -21.85 17.06 -59.28
N TYR A 159 -22.14 16.83 -57.99
CA TYR A 159 -21.11 16.67 -56.98
C TYR A 159 -20.19 15.47 -57.24
N PHE A 160 -20.74 14.40 -57.77
CA PHE A 160 -20.01 13.17 -58.09
C PHE A 160 -19.61 13.08 -59.58
N ASP A 161 -19.97 14.06 -60.41
CA ASP A 161 -19.61 14.08 -61.85
C ASP A 161 -18.16 14.51 -62.04
N LYS A 162 -17.22 13.65 -61.60
CA LYS A 162 -15.78 13.83 -61.73
C LYS A 162 -15.11 12.48 -62.02
N PRO A 163 -13.97 12.50 -62.75
CA PRO A 163 -13.18 11.28 -62.95
C PRO A 163 -12.72 10.72 -61.59
N ALA A 164 -12.54 9.39 -61.51
CA ALA A 164 -12.30 8.66 -60.26
C ALA A 164 -11.16 9.25 -59.41
N THR A 165 -10.07 9.68 -60.03
CA THR A 165 -8.92 10.27 -59.35
C THR A 165 -9.25 11.60 -58.66
N GLN A 166 -10.15 12.40 -59.21
CA GLN A 166 -10.60 13.67 -58.65
C GLN A 166 -11.79 13.50 -57.70
N ALA A 167 -12.50 12.36 -57.80
CA ALA A 167 -13.64 12.04 -56.94
C ALA A 167 -13.25 11.41 -55.60
N MET A 168 -12.02 10.93 -55.43
CA MET A 168 -11.59 10.24 -54.21
C MET A 168 -11.82 11.06 -52.93
N PHE A 169 -11.34 12.31 -52.91
CA PHE A 169 -11.50 13.16 -51.74
C PHE A 169 -12.95 13.60 -51.51
N PRO A 170 -13.70 14.08 -52.53
CA PRO A 170 -15.12 14.39 -52.37
C PRO A 170 -15.95 13.18 -51.89
N ALA A 171 -15.72 12.00 -52.44
CA ALA A 171 -16.41 10.78 -52.03
C ALA A 171 -16.09 10.36 -50.58
N PHE A 172 -14.81 10.42 -50.23
CA PHE A 172 -14.37 10.18 -48.85
C PHE A 172 -15.01 11.21 -47.91
N TRP A 173 -14.94 12.50 -48.24
CA TRP A 173 -15.51 13.57 -47.43
C TRP A 173 -17.02 13.41 -47.25
N TRP A 174 -17.74 13.01 -48.29
CA TRP A 174 -19.16 12.72 -48.18
C TRP A 174 -19.44 11.56 -47.23
N ALA A 175 -18.71 10.45 -47.33
CA ALA A 175 -18.86 9.31 -46.44
C ALA A 175 -18.52 9.66 -44.98
N LEU A 176 -17.48 10.46 -44.75
CA LEU A 176 -17.08 10.94 -43.44
C LEU A 176 -18.19 11.79 -42.81
N ASN A 177 -18.74 12.76 -43.54
CA ASN A 177 -19.85 13.59 -43.08
C ASN A 177 -21.09 12.75 -42.74
N LEU A 178 -21.39 11.75 -43.54
CA LEU A 178 -22.51 10.84 -43.30
C LEU A 178 -22.36 10.11 -41.95
N VAL A 179 -21.16 9.64 -41.65
CA VAL A 179 -20.88 8.93 -40.39
C VAL A 179 -20.88 9.86 -39.18
N VAL A 180 -20.28 11.06 -39.32
CA VAL A 180 -20.14 12.01 -38.20
C VAL A 180 -21.46 12.72 -37.90
N ASN A 181 -22.19 13.18 -38.93
CA ASN A 181 -23.41 13.97 -38.76
C ASN A 181 -24.69 13.11 -38.75
N GLY A 182 -24.59 11.82 -39.10
CA GLY A 182 -25.73 10.88 -39.10
C GLY A 182 -26.83 11.19 -40.13
N GLY A 183 -26.52 12.00 -41.11
CA GLY A 183 -27.49 12.43 -42.12
C GLY A 183 -26.87 12.85 -43.46
N PHE A 184 -27.72 13.01 -44.47
CA PHE A 184 -27.28 13.30 -45.84
C PHE A 184 -27.12 14.80 -46.14
N GLU A 185 -27.55 15.68 -45.23
CA GLU A 185 -27.63 17.12 -45.45
C GLU A 185 -28.19 17.49 -46.85
N GLU A 186 -27.48 18.30 -47.62
CA GLU A 186 -27.93 18.73 -48.98
C GLU A 186 -27.66 17.72 -50.10
N ARG A 187 -26.96 16.59 -49.82
CA ARG A 187 -26.46 15.64 -50.84
C ARG A 187 -27.08 14.25 -50.70
N VAL A 188 -28.39 14.23 -50.68
CA VAL A 188 -29.18 12.99 -50.62
C VAL A 188 -28.99 12.18 -51.93
N PRO A 189 -28.72 10.86 -51.87
CA PRO A 189 -28.64 10.01 -53.05
C PRO A 189 -29.89 10.09 -53.89
N ARG A 190 -29.74 10.24 -55.23
CA ARG A 190 -30.87 10.37 -56.16
C ARG A 190 -31.30 9.01 -56.72
N THR A 191 -30.31 8.12 -56.95
CA THR A 191 -30.60 6.78 -57.48
C THR A 191 -31.27 5.89 -56.40
N PRO A 192 -32.18 4.97 -56.80
CA PRO A 192 -32.79 4.02 -55.84
C PRO A 192 -31.76 3.16 -55.13
N PHE A 193 -30.74 2.67 -55.82
CA PHE A 193 -29.66 1.88 -55.24
C PHE A 193 -28.78 2.72 -54.30
N GLY A 194 -28.48 3.97 -54.66
CA GLY A 194 -27.75 4.90 -53.81
C GLY A 194 -28.48 5.18 -52.50
N ARG A 195 -29.83 5.31 -52.54
CA ARG A 195 -30.65 5.52 -51.33
C ARG A 195 -30.60 4.32 -50.39
N VAL A 196 -30.79 3.10 -50.92
CA VAL A 196 -30.71 1.87 -50.09
C VAL A 196 -29.31 1.71 -49.53
N PHE A 197 -28.26 1.89 -50.34
CA PHE A 197 -26.87 1.81 -49.88
C PHE A 197 -26.58 2.88 -48.84
N GLY A 198 -27.04 4.11 -49.03
CA GLY A 198 -26.87 5.20 -48.07
C GLY A 198 -27.49 4.88 -46.68
N VAL A 199 -28.73 4.36 -46.69
CA VAL A 199 -29.41 3.93 -45.43
C VAL A 199 -28.61 2.81 -44.75
N LEU A 200 -28.18 1.79 -45.49
CA LEU A 200 -27.35 0.72 -44.93
C LEU A 200 -26.04 1.24 -44.35
N LEU A 201 -25.42 2.21 -45.02
CA LEU A 201 -24.16 2.83 -44.59
C LEU A 201 -24.34 3.61 -43.30
N VAL A 202 -25.45 4.40 -43.16
CA VAL A 202 -25.80 5.09 -41.91
C VAL A 202 -26.00 4.11 -40.75
N ILE A 203 -26.82 3.08 -40.96
CA ILE A 203 -27.09 2.08 -39.92
C ILE A 203 -25.80 1.37 -39.54
N SER A 204 -24.99 0.93 -40.49
CA SER A 204 -23.71 0.26 -40.23
C SER A 204 -22.73 1.17 -39.50
N SER A 205 -22.69 2.46 -39.80
CA SER A 205 -21.82 3.42 -39.13
C SER A 205 -22.16 3.57 -37.64
N LEU A 206 -23.46 3.60 -37.28
CA LEU A 206 -23.92 3.65 -35.92
C LEU A 206 -23.45 2.41 -35.10
N PHE A 207 -23.54 1.22 -35.72
CA PHE A 207 -23.04 0.00 -35.12
C PHE A 207 -21.51 0.04 -34.93
N VAL A 208 -20.75 0.47 -35.93
CA VAL A 208 -19.28 0.56 -35.82
C VAL A 208 -18.86 1.53 -34.73
N VAL A 209 -19.44 2.72 -34.67
CA VAL A 209 -19.15 3.70 -33.58
C VAL A 209 -19.54 3.14 -32.23
N SER A 210 -20.70 2.50 -32.10
CA SER A 210 -21.16 1.89 -30.83
C SER A 210 -20.23 0.79 -30.37
N ILE A 211 -19.77 -0.10 -31.26
CA ILE A 211 -18.79 -1.16 -30.92
C ILE A 211 -17.46 -0.54 -30.49
N PHE A 212 -17.00 0.52 -31.15
CA PHE A 212 -15.76 1.19 -30.82
C PHE A 212 -15.82 1.83 -29.42
N VAL A 213 -16.90 2.57 -29.13
CA VAL A 213 -17.12 3.16 -27.80
C VAL A 213 -17.22 2.07 -26.72
N ALA A 214 -17.96 0.99 -26.98
CA ALA A 214 -18.09 -0.12 -26.05
C ALA A 214 -16.73 -0.79 -25.77
N ARG A 215 -15.89 -0.97 -26.78
CA ARG A 215 -14.53 -1.54 -26.63
C ARG A 215 -13.63 -0.65 -25.79
N ILE A 216 -13.62 0.67 -26.03
CA ILE A 216 -12.83 1.62 -25.24
C ILE A 216 -13.32 1.62 -23.79
N THR A 217 -14.64 1.71 -23.57
CA THR A 217 -15.21 1.70 -22.21
C THR A 217 -14.87 0.41 -21.48
N ALA A 218 -15.00 -0.74 -22.13
CA ALA A 218 -14.64 -2.04 -21.53
C ALA A 218 -13.15 -2.11 -21.18
N ALA A 219 -12.26 -1.69 -22.09
CA ALA A 219 -10.82 -1.66 -21.83
C ALA A 219 -10.46 -0.76 -20.64
N MET A 220 -11.04 0.44 -20.56
CA MET A 220 -10.83 1.36 -19.44
C MET A 220 -11.38 0.78 -18.11
N THR A 221 -12.53 0.12 -18.15
CA THR A 221 -13.14 -0.50 -16.97
C THR A 221 -12.32 -1.69 -16.47
N ILE A 222 -11.89 -2.58 -17.36
CA ILE A 222 -11.04 -3.73 -17.01
C ILE A 222 -9.72 -3.26 -16.41
N SER A 223 -9.04 -2.30 -17.03
CA SER A 223 -7.80 -1.73 -16.50
C SER A 223 -7.97 -1.10 -15.12
N ALA A 224 -9.11 -0.48 -14.85
CA ALA A 224 -9.42 0.08 -13.54
C ALA A 224 -9.65 -1.02 -12.48
N ILE A 225 -10.26 -2.14 -12.84
CA ILE A 225 -10.55 -3.27 -11.93
C ILE A 225 -9.29 -4.11 -11.69
N GLU A 226 -8.56 -4.50 -12.73
CA GLU A 226 -7.37 -5.37 -12.63
C GLU A 226 -6.21 -4.72 -11.87
N SER A 227 -6.13 -3.40 -11.85
CA SER A 227 -5.06 -2.66 -11.19
C SER A 227 -5.36 -2.30 -9.73
N SER A 228 -6.50 -2.67 -9.16
CA SER A 228 -6.86 -2.32 -7.79
C SER A 228 -6.80 -3.53 -6.86
N ILE A 229 -5.67 -3.68 -6.16
CA ILE A 229 -5.62 -4.51 -4.96
C ILE A 229 -6.43 -3.75 -3.90
N SER A 230 -7.61 -4.25 -3.54
CA SER A 230 -8.50 -3.66 -2.55
C SER A 230 -8.73 -4.59 -1.35
N SER A 231 -8.41 -5.86 -1.52
CA SER A 231 -8.57 -6.90 -0.51
C SER A 231 -7.39 -7.86 -0.51
N VAL A 232 -7.28 -8.66 0.54
CA VAL A 232 -6.27 -9.73 0.66
C VAL A 232 -6.41 -10.76 -0.47
N ASN A 233 -7.62 -10.99 -0.97
CA ASN A 233 -7.84 -11.95 -2.05
C ASN A 233 -7.22 -11.51 -3.39
N ASP A 234 -7.01 -10.22 -3.58
CA ASP A 234 -6.39 -9.68 -4.79
C ASP A 234 -4.86 -9.89 -4.82
N LEU A 235 -4.29 -10.39 -3.72
CA LEU A 235 -2.86 -10.69 -3.59
C LEU A 235 -2.45 -12.02 -4.26
N TYR A 236 -3.41 -12.90 -4.59
CA TYR A 236 -3.10 -14.16 -5.27
C TYR A 236 -2.47 -13.90 -6.64
N GLY A 237 -1.33 -14.56 -6.89
CA GLY A 237 -0.56 -14.41 -8.12
C GLY A 237 0.27 -13.12 -8.21
N LYS A 238 0.29 -12.28 -7.16
CA LYS A 238 1.12 -11.07 -7.05
C LYS A 238 2.44 -11.37 -6.32
N ARG A 239 3.45 -10.56 -6.59
CA ARG A 239 4.74 -10.59 -5.87
C ARG A 239 4.57 -9.76 -4.60
N VAL A 240 4.30 -10.44 -3.48
CA VAL A 240 3.99 -9.77 -2.20
C VAL A 240 5.22 -9.81 -1.31
N GLY A 241 5.76 -8.64 -0.95
CA GLY A 241 6.87 -8.50 -0.01
C GLY A 241 6.41 -8.50 1.44
N THR A 242 7.22 -9.07 2.32
CA THR A 242 7.04 -9.01 3.78
C THR A 242 8.37 -9.22 4.50
N VAL A 243 8.39 -9.04 5.82
CA VAL A 243 9.58 -9.25 6.65
C VAL A 243 9.58 -10.68 7.21
N ALA A 244 10.70 -11.36 7.15
CA ALA A 244 10.87 -12.71 7.70
C ALA A 244 10.67 -12.71 9.23
N GLY A 245 10.02 -13.77 9.74
CA GLY A 245 9.68 -13.91 11.16
C GLY A 245 8.58 -12.97 11.66
N SER A 246 7.94 -12.21 10.76
CA SER A 246 6.80 -11.35 11.09
C SER A 246 5.48 -12.12 11.14
N THR A 247 4.48 -11.52 11.77
CA THR A 247 3.10 -12.02 11.72
C THR A 247 2.51 -11.93 10.32
N ALA A 248 2.97 -10.97 9.52
CA ALA A 248 2.60 -10.82 8.12
C ALA A 248 3.08 -12.01 7.28
N GLU A 249 4.30 -12.50 7.49
CA GLU A 249 4.78 -13.72 6.83
C GLU A 249 3.93 -14.93 7.19
N THR A 250 3.67 -15.12 8.49
CA THR A 250 2.81 -16.20 8.99
C THR A 250 1.39 -16.10 8.39
N PHE A 251 0.84 -14.90 8.25
CA PHE A 251 -0.46 -14.67 7.64
C PHE A 251 -0.48 -15.07 6.16
N LEU A 252 0.55 -14.69 5.40
CA LEU A 252 0.66 -15.04 3.98
C LEU A 252 0.79 -16.57 3.79
N GLN A 253 1.63 -17.22 4.61
CA GLN A 253 1.80 -18.67 4.61
C GLN A 253 0.50 -19.42 4.92
N ASN A 254 -0.25 -19.00 5.94
CA ASN A 254 -1.51 -19.61 6.33
C ASN A 254 -2.62 -19.48 5.26
N ARG A 255 -2.43 -18.60 4.29
CA ARG A 255 -3.36 -18.38 3.17
C ARG A 255 -2.84 -18.92 1.83
N ASP A 256 -1.75 -19.67 1.84
CA ASP A 256 -1.07 -20.14 0.63
C ASP A 256 -0.72 -18.99 -0.36
N LEU A 257 -0.50 -17.79 0.17
CA LEU A 257 -0.03 -16.65 -0.59
C LEU A 257 1.49 -16.71 -0.70
N LYS A 258 2.00 -16.61 -1.93
CA LYS A 258 3.44 -16.62 -2.17
C LYS A 258 4.05 -15.27 -1.75
N GLY A 259 4.56 -15.22 -0.51
CA GLY A 259 5.29 -14.08 0.03
C GLY A 259 6.79 -14.14 -0.27
N TYR A 260 7.39 -12.99 -0.57
CA TYR A 260 8.83 -12.79 -0.63
C TYR A 260 9.28 -12.20 0.71
N ALA A 261 9.69 -13.07 1.65
CA ALA A 261 10.16 -12.66 2.96
C ALA A 261 11.63 -12.22 2.89
N MET A 262 11.92 -11.02 3.37
CA MET A 262 13.26 -10.44 3.45
C MET A 262 13.63 -10.22 4.92
N ASN A 263 14.92 -10.17 5.22
CA ASN A 263 15.40 -10.12 6.60
C ASN A 263 15.08 -8.79 7.29
N ASP A 264 15.09 -7.69 6.54
CA ASP A 264 14.76 -6.37 7.09
C ASP A 264 13.70 -5.65 6.26
N LEU A 265 13.00 -4.72 6.92
CA LEU A 265 11.96 -3.90 6.29
C LEU A 265 12.55 -2.97 5.21
N SER A 266 13.75 -2.44 5.41
CA SER A 266 14.41 -1.58 4.41
C SER A 266 14.64 -2.29 3.08
N ASP A 267 14.93 -3.59 3.09
CA ASP A 267 15.11 -4.39 1.89
C ASP A 267 13.77 -4.61 1.17
N VAL A 268 12.69 -4.85 1.93
CA VAL A 268 11.32 -4.97 1.38
C VAL A 268 10.88 -3.67 0.71
N LEU A 269 11.10 -2.53 1.38
CA LEU A 269 10.72 -1.21 0.87
C LEU A 269 11.54 -0.85 -0.39
N ARG A 270 12.84 -1.12 -0.39
CA ARG A 270 13.69 -0.91 -1.57
C ARG A 270 13.23 -1.77 -2.75
N ALA A 271 12.99 -3.06 -2.57
CA ALA A 271 12.47 -3.93 -3.62
C ALA A 271 11.09 -3.47 -4.14
N PHE A 272 10.28 -2.86 -3.28
CA PHE A 272 9.01 -2.27 -3.66
C PHE A 272 9.21 -0.98 -4.50
N GLU A 273 10.13 -0.10 -4.10
CA GLU A 273 10.48 1.12 -4.83
C GLU A 273 11.07 0.82 -6.22
N ASP A 274 11.89 -0.24 -6.32
CA ASP A 274 12.48 -0.72 -7.57
C ASP A 274 11.47 -1.42 -8.50
N GLY A 275 10.24 -1.67 -8.02
CA GLY A 275 9.17 -2.32 -8.80
C GLY A 275 9.29 -3.85 -8.88
N ASP A 276 10.11 -4.47 -8.03
CA ASP A 276 10.26 -5.91 -7.93
C ASP A 276 9.08 -6.56 -7.20
N LEU A 277 8.31 -5.79 -6.43
CA LEU A 277 7.13 -6.21 -5.69
C LEU A 277 5.87 -5.50 -6.19
N ASP A 278 4.78 -6.25 -6.29
CA ASP A 278 3.46 -5.73 -6.66
C ASP A 278 2.68 -5.21 -5.46
N ALA A 279 3.01 -5.67 -4.25
CA ALA A 279 2.45 -5.24 -2.99
C ALA A 279 3.40 -5.55 -1.83
N VAL A 280 3.20 -4.84 -0.71
CA VAL A 280 3.81 -5.16 0.59
C VAL A 280 2.71 -5.40 1.60
N VAL A 281 2.78 -6.49 2.36
CA VAL A 281 1.92 -6.75 3.51
C VAL A 281 2.77 -6.67 4.77
N PHE A 282 2.43 -5.73 5.63
CA PHE A 282 3.13 -5.52 6.89
C PHE A 282 2.24 -4.74 7.87
N ASP A 283 2.78 -4.40 9.04
CA ASP A 283 2.11 -3.68 10.12
C ASP A 283 1.53 -2.34 9.64
N ALA A 284 0.26 -2.12 9.87
CA ALA A 284 -0.48 -0.96 9.38
C ALA A 284 0.13 0.39 9.77
N PRO A 285 0.54 0.66 11.03
CA PRO A 285 1.14 1.93 11.41
C PRO A 285 2.51 2.17 10.78
N ILE A 286 3.28 1.11 10.55
CA ILE A 286 4.59 1.20 9.88
C ILE A 286 4.41 1.61 8.42
N LEU A 287 3.54 0.91 7.67
CA LEU A 287 3.25 1.25 6.29
C LEU A 287 2.59 2.64 6.16
N ALA A 288 1.72 3.01 7.11
CA ALA A 288 1.10 4.34 7.12
C ALA A 288 2.16 5.45 7.30
N TYR A 289 3.09 5.26 8.21
CA TYR A 289 4.17 6.22 8.43
C TYR A 289 5.05 6.34 7.16
N TYR A 290 5.45 5.22 6.57
CA TYR A 290 6.25 5.22 5.35
C TYR A 290 5.57 5.97 4.21
N VAL A 291 4.29 5.68 3.93
CA VAL A 291 3.52 6.34 2.86
C VAL A 291 3.32 7.85 3.11
N LEU A 292 3.31 8.29 4.37
CA LEU A 292 3.20 9.70 4.71
C LEU A 292 4.54 10.45 4.71
N THR A 293 5.67 9.73 4.65
CA THR A 293 7.03 10.30 4.72
C THR A 293 7.83 9.97 3.47
N GLU A 294 8.71 8.99 3.54
CA GLU A 294 9.68 8.64 2.49
C GLU A 294 9.01 7.98 1.28
N GLY A 295 7.96 7.19 1.53
CA GLY A 295 7.25 6.42 0.51
C GLY A 295 6.12 7.15 -0.22
N ALA A 296 5.91 8.45 0.04
CA ALA A 296 4.78 9.21 -0.50
C ALA A 296 4.71 9.23 -2.04
N GLN A 297 5.84 9.06 -2.71
CA GLN A 297 5.92 9.02 -4.17
C GLN A 297 5.88 7.59 -4.76
N PHE A 298 6.07 6.56 -3.93
CA PHE A 298 6.19 5.18 -4.39
C PHE A 298 4.91 4.37 -4.16
N GLY A 299 4.23 4.56 -3.03
CA GLY A 299 3.13 3.70 -2.64
C GLY A 299 1.94 4.39 -1.99
N GLN A 300 0.85 3.67 -1.94
CA GLN A 300 -0.36 4.02 -1.21
C GLN A 300 -0.91 2.80 -0.46
N LEU A 301 -1.63 3.06 0.62
CA LEU A 301 -2.28 2.00 1.38
C LEU A 301 -3.53 1.51 0.64
N ALA A 302 -3.73 0.19 0.59
CA ALA A 302 -4.86 -0.47 -0.03
C ALA A 302 -5.74 -1.16 1.02
N GLY A 303 -7.03 -0.94 0.93
CA GLY A 303 -8.02 -1.55 1.82
C GLY A 303 -7.89 -1.14 3.30
N PRO A 304 -8.77 -1.67 4.15
CA PRO A 304 -8.67 -1.51 5.61
C PRO A 304 -7.56 -2.38 6.19
N ALA A 305 -7.16 -2.09 7.43
CA ALA A 305 -6.33 -3.01 8.21
C ALA A 305 -7.09 -4.33 8.46
N PHE A 306 -6.37 -5.41 8.43
CA PHE A 306 -6.87 -6.76 8.69
C PHE A 306 -5.98 -7.46 9.71
N GLN A 307 -6.42 -8.61 10.24
CA GLN A 307 -5.71 -9.36 11.29
C GLN A 307 -5.23 -8.44 12.43
N HIS A 308 -6.17 -8.06 13.28
CA HIS A 308 -5.87 -7.22 14.43
C HIS A 308 -4.80 -7.86 15.32
N GLU A 309 -3.87 -7.04 15.77
CA GLU A 309 -2.73 -7.40 16.59
C GLU A 309 -2.57 -6.40 17.72
N SER A 310 -2.02 -6.87 18.84
CA SER A 310 -1.62 -6.01 19.95
C SER A 310 -0.11 -6.07 20.09
N TYR A 311 0.53 -4.92 20.22
CA TYR A 311 1.95 -4.87 20.54
C TYR A 311 2.18 -4.80 22.05
N GLY A 312 3.24 -5.42 22.53
CA GLY A 312 3.68 -5.41 23.91
C GLY A 312 5.18 -5.21 24.04
N ILE A 313 5.62 -4.95 25.25
CA ILE A 313 7.03 -5.02 25.64
C ILE A 313 7.34 -6.49 25.88
N ALA A 314 8.34 -7.03 25.19
CA ALA A 314 8.76 -8.41 25.40
C ALA A 314 9.80 -8.48 26.52
N LEU A 315 9.68 -9.49 27.39
CA LEU A 315 10.53 -9.73 28.55
C LEU A 315 10.96 -11.19 28.58
N PRO A 316 12.09 -11.53 29.22
CA PRO A 316 12.46 -12.92 29.47
C PRO A 316 11.34 -13.67 30.21
N SER A 317 11.18 -14.96 29.93
CA SER A 317 10.16 -15.78 30.58
C SER A 317 10.40 -15.83 32.10
N GLY A 318 9.35 -15.56 32.89
CA GLY A 318 9.42 -15.47 34.35
C GLY A 318 10.06 -14.17 34.85
N SER A 319 10.12 -13.12 34.07
CA SER A 319 10.70 -11.83 34.46
C SER A 319 9.90 -11.16 35.58
N GLU A 320 10.58 -10.75 36.63
CA GLU A 320 9.98 -10.00 37.75
C GLU A 320 9.55 -8.57 37.32
N LEU A 321 9.97 -8.11 36.14
CA LEU A 321 9.63 -6.79 35.61
C LEU A 321 8.22 -6.72 34.99
N VAL A 322 7.57 -7.84 34.73
CA VAL A 322 6.24 -7.87 34.05
C VAL A 322 5.21 -7.07 34.85
N GLU A 323 5.08 -7.35 36.13
CA GLU A 323 4.07 -6.71 36.97
C GLU A 323 4.37 -5.21 37.20
N PRO A 324 5.61 -4.81 37.57
CA PRO A 324 5.96 -3.39 37.68
C PRO A 324 5.72 -2.59 36.40
N ILE A 325 6.10 -3.13 35.23
CA ILE A 325 5.88 -2.49 33.92
C ILE A 325 4.37 -2.35 33.66
N ASN A 326 3.58 -3.38 33.94
CA ASN A 326 2.14 -3.35 33.77
C ASN A 326 1.47 -2.29 34.63
N LEU A 327 1.90 -2.18 35.91
CA LEU A 327 1.40 -1.16 36.83
C LEU A 327 1.75 0.24 36.32
N ALA A 328 3.00 0.48 35.95
CA ALA A 328 3.44 1.76 35.37
C ALA A 328 2.66 2.13 34.11
N LEU A 329 2.39 1.16 33.21
CA LEU A 329 1.57 1.38 32.04
C LEU A 329 0.14 1.82 32.36
N LEU A 330 -0.46 1.27 33.44
CA LEU A 330 -1.80 1.69 33.86
C LEU A 330 -1.77 3.11 34.42
N GLU A 331 -0.78 3.43 35.26
CA GLU A 331 -0.58 4.78 35.82
C GLU A 331 -0.42 5.82 34.71
N LEU A 332 0.44 5.55 33.70
CA LEU A 332 0.64 6.43 32.53
C LEU A 332 -0.61 6.60 31.65
N ARG A 333 -1.52 5.64 31.70
CA ARG A 333 -2.83 5.78 31.03
C ARG A 333 -3.79 6.64 31.83
N GLU A 334 -3.81 6.48 33.15
CA GLU A 334 -4.69 7.21 34.08
C GLU A 334 -4.31 8.68 34.17
N ASP A 335 -3.00 9.01 34.22
CA ASP A 335 -2.51 10.39 34.29
C ASP A 335 -2.50 11.12 32.93
N GLY A 336 -2.77 10.41 31.83
CA GLY A 336 -2.86 10.96 30.47
C GLY A 336 -1.52 11.05 29.75
N THR A 337 -0.40 10.63 30.32
CA THR A 337 0.93 10.63 29.66
C THR A 337 0.93 9.75 28.41
N TYR A 338 0.35 8.54 28.52
CA TYR A 338 0.19 7.64 27.37
C TYR A 338 -0.57 8.33 26.24
N ALA A 339 -1.67 9.01 26.51
CA ALA A 339 -2.48 9.69 25.50
C ALA A 339 -1.74 10.86 24.84
N GLN A 340 -0.85 11.54 25.57
CA GLN A 340 0.01 12.59 25.02
C GLN A 340 1.05 12.01 24.05
N LEU A 341 1.72 10.91 24.43
CA LEU A 341 2.68 10.20 23.59
C LEU A 341 2.01 9.65 22.32
N TYR A 342 0.83 9.06 22.48
CA TYR A 342 0.06 8.56 21.34
C TYR A 342 -0.26 9.68 20.34
N ARG A 343 -0.81 10.81 20.81
CA ARG A 343 -1.12 11.96 19.96
C ARG A 343 0.11 12.55 19.26
N LYS A 344 1.24 12.57 19.95
CA LYS A 344 2.50 13.05 19.37
C LYS A 344 2.92 12.25 18.14
N TRP A 345 2.76 10.93 18.17
CA TRP A 345 3.27 10.04 17.14
C TRP A 345 2.23 9.63 16.10
N PHE A 346 0.95 9.54 16.44
CA PHE A 346 -0.11 9.00 15.60
C PHE A 346 -1.29 9.96 15.35
N GLY A 347 -1.28 11.15 15.96
CA GLY A 347 -2.38 12.12 15.83
C GLY A 347 -3.55 11.83 16.78
N GLU A 348 -4.69 12.44 16.53
CA GLU A 348 -5.87 12.29 17.39
C GLU A 348 -6.51 10.91 17.22
N ASN A 349 -6.73 10.24 18.31
CA ASN A 349 -7.40 9.00 18.68
C ASN A 349 -6.48 7.80 18.94
N PRO A 350 -6.34 7.45 20.22
CA PRO A 350 -5.91 6.11 20.60
C PRO A 350 -7.04 5.08 20.44
#